data_c0cd94d53c492cdd2e37b1d8a38e4443
#
_entry.id   c0cd94d53c492cdd2e37b1d8a38e4443
#
_cell.length_a   1.000
_cell.length_b   1.000
_cell.length_c   1.000
_cell.angle_alpha   90.00
_cell.angle_beta   90.00
_cell.angle_gamma   90.00
#
_symmetry.space_group_name_H-M   'P 1'
#
loop_
_entity.id
_entity.type
_entity.pdbx_description
1 polymer ?
#
loop_
_entity_poly.entity_id
_entity_poly.type
_entity_poly.pdbx_seq_one_letter_code
_entity_poly.pdbx_strand_id
1 'polypeptide(L)'
;MAVPIVEMIDIQKHFGHIIALSGVSFSVMPGECHCLLGDNGAGKSTFIKTMAGVHAPTHGEMKVNGETAHFANPRDAMSAGIATVYQDLAVIPLMSVSRNFWMGREPERGVWPFRTIDFKMADRVAMQEMSHMGINLREPEQAVGTLSGGERQTVAIARAVYFGAKVLILDEPTSALGVRQTANVLATIDQVRKKGIGVVFITHNVRHAMAVGDRFTVLNRGKTLGTADRGKISADELQNLMAGGQELAQLESSLGGTV
;
A
#
# COMPACT_ATOMS: atom_id res chain seq x y z
N MET A 1 -1.17 4.62 -25.88
CA MET A 1 -1.17 3.67 -24.75
C MET A 1 -1.32 4.48 -23.47
N ALA A 2 -2.04 4.01 -22.47
CA ALA A 2 -2.14 4.70 -21.19
C ALA A 2 -0.75 4.67 -20.50
N VAL A 3 -0.37 5.79 -19.87
CA VAL A 3 0.91 5.92 -19.17
C VAL A 3 0.74 5.47 -17.72
N PRO A 4 1.64 4.62 -17.17
CA PRO A 4 1.62 4.28 -15.75
C PRO A 4 1.79 5.52 -14.87
N ILE A 5 1.09 5.57 -13.72
CA ILE A 5 1.32 6.63 -12.73
C ILE A 5 2.70 6.46 -12.13
N VAL A 6 3.07 5.22 -11.78
CA VAL A 6 4.42 4.87 -11.30
C VAL A 6 4.93 3.68 -12.10
N GLU A 7 6.17 3.78 -12.53
CA GLU A 7 6.89 2.71 -13.20
C GLU A 7 8.28 2.59 -12.56
N MET A 8 8.64 1.38 -12.18
CA MET A 8 9.95 1.01 -11.67
C MET A 8 10.58 0.03 -12.63
N ILE A 9 11.76 0.35 -13.15
CA ILE A 9 12.42 -0.39 -14.22
C ILE A 9 13.76 -0.90 -13.72
N ASP A 10 13.93 -2.22 -13.71
CA ASP A 10 15.17 -2.92 -13.33
C ASP A 10 15.76 -2.45 -11.98
N ILE A 11 14.88 -2.29 -10.98
CA ILE A 11 15.28 -1.78 -9.67
C ILE A 11 16.17 -2.76 -8.94
N GLN A 12 17.37 -2.31 -8.61
CA GLN A 12 18.31 -3.03 -7.75
C GLN A 12 18.54 -2.22 -6.47
N LYS A 13 18.61 -2.92 -5.34
CA LYS A 13 18.92 -2.30 -4.04
C LYS A 13 19.90 -3.16 -3.28
N HIS A 14 21.05 -2.57 -2.98
CA HIS A 14 22.12 -3.19 -2.23
C HIS A 14 22.29 -2.47 -0.87
N PHE A 15 22.54 -3.23 0.18
CA PHE A 15 22.93 -2.75 1.50
C PHE A 15 24.28 -3.40 1.84
N GLY A 16 25.36 -2.69 1.54
CA GLY A 16 26.71 -3.29 1.59
C GLY A 16 26.81 -4.49 0.65
N HIS A 17 27.08 -5.67 1.19
CA HIS A 17 27.18 -6.92 0.44
C HIS A 17 25.82 -7.64 0.24
N ILE A 18 24.75 -7.15 0.86
CA ILE A 18 23.43 -7.78 0.77
C ILE A 18 22.68 -7.18 -0.41
N ILE A 19 22.28 -8.03 -1.36
CA ILE A 19 21.42 -7.69 -2.49
C ILE A 19 19.97 -7.93 -2.05
N ALA A 20 19.27 -6.84 -1.74
CA ALA A 20 17.88 -6.91 -1.29
C ALA A 20 16.87 -6.90 -2.45
N LEU A 21 17.22 -6.26 -3.57
CA LEU A 21 16.46 -6.29 -4.83
C LEU A 21 17.44 -6.49 -5.98
N SER A 22 17.08 -7.31 -6.95
CA SER A 22 17.93 -7.72 -8.09
C SER A 22 17.14 -7.64 -9.39
N GLY A 23 16.93 -6.43 -9.91
CA GLY A 23 16.29 -6.20 -11.21
C GLY A 23 14.76 -6.33 -11.19
N VAL A 24 14.10 -5.74 -10.19
CA VAL A 24 12.64 -5.77 -10.07
C VAL A 24 12.01 -4.68 -10.93
N SER A 25 11.13 -5.07 -11.86
CA SER A 25 10.32 -4.14 -12.64
C SER A 25 8.85 -4.24 -12.23
N PHE A 26 8.17 -3.09 -12.13
CA PHE A 26 6.81 -2.99 -11.63
C PHE A 26 6.16 -1.71 -12.12
N SER A 27 4.88 -1.73 -12.44
CA SER A 27 4.15 -0.51 -12.86
C SER A 27 2.74 -0.50 -12.30
N VAL A 28 2.19 0.69 -12.11
CA VAL A 28 0.81 0.89 -11.62
C VAL A 28 0.09 1.85 -12.55
N MET A 29 -1.05 1.41 -13.08
CA MET A 29 -1.92 2.22 -13.91
C MET A 29 -2.96 2.99 -13.08
N PRO A 30 -3.55 4.08 -13.61
CA PRO A 30 -4.69 4.73 -12.97
C PRO A 30 -5.85 3.75 -12.75
N GLY A 31 -6.37 3.68 -11.51
CA GLY A 31 -7.49 2.80 -11.17
C GLY A 31 -7.17 1.30 -11.14
N GLU A 32 -5.90 0.93 -11.29
CA GLU A 32 -5.43 -0.45 -11.18
C GLU A 32 -5.12 -0.80 -9.72
N CYS A 33 -5.45 -2.01 -9.31
CA CYS A 33 -4.90 -2.64 -8.10
C CYS A 33 -3.85 -3.66 -8.52
N HIS A 34 -2.57 -3.30 -8.41
CA HIS A 34 -1.47 -4.20 -8.67
C HIS A 34 -0.98 -4.82 -7.36
N CYS A 35 -1.14 -6.12 -7.22
CA CYS A 35 -0.76 -6.86 -6.03
C CYS A 35 0.71 -7.26 -6.10
N LEU A 36 1.47 -6.96 -5.05
CA LEU A 36 2.84 -7.43 -4.86
C LEU A 36 2.83 -8.53 -3.79
N LEU A 37 3.09 -9.75 -4.21
CA LEU A 37 3.05 -10.94 -3.37
C LEU A 37 4.45 -11.49 -3.10
N GLY A 38 4.58 -12.29 -2.08
CA GLY A 38 5.80 -12.99 -1.71
C GLY A 38 5.86 -13.27 -0.22
N ASP A 39 6.68 -14.22 0.18
CA ASP A 39 6.88 -14.59 1.57
C ASP A 39 7.69 -13.55 2.36
N ASN A 40 7.84 -13.78 3.66
CA ASN A 40 8.72 -12.97 4.50
C ASN A 40 10.17 -13.09 3.99
N GLY A 41 10.85 -11.92 3.88
CA GLY A 41 12.19 -11.87 3.31
C GLY A 41 12.24 -11.84 1.77
N ALA A 42 11.11 -11.87 1.06
CA ALA A 42 11.07 -11.79 -0.41
C ALA A 42 11.58 -10.46 -0.99
N GLY A 43 11.74 -9.41 -0.18
CA GLY A 43 12.16 -8.07 -0.62
C GLY A 43 11.04 -7.04 -0.72
N LYS A 44 9.79 -7.40 -0.38
CA LYS A 44 8.61 -6.52 -0.47
C LYS A 44 8.80 -5.19 0.25
N SER A 45 9.22 -5.23 1.52
CA SER A 45 9.42 -4.01 2.32
C SER A 45 10.53 -3.12 1.78
N THR A 46 11.61 -3.70 1.21
CA THR A 46 12.66 -2.92 0.55
C THR A 46 12.12 -2.27 -0.72
N PHE A 47 11.33 -3.00 -1.50
CA PHE A 47 10.70 -2.48 -2.72
C PHE A 47 9.78 -1.30 -2.43
N ILE A 48 8.88 -1.45 -1.42
CA ILE A 48 7.97 -0.37 -0.97
C ILE A 48 8.76 0.86 -0.52
N LYS A 49 9.77 0.66 0.33
CA LYS A 49 10.61 1.75 0.84
C LYS A 49 11.37 2.47 -0.27
N THR A 50 11.74 1.77 -1.34
CA THR A 50 12.33 2.38 -2.52
C THR A 50 11.29 3.21 -3.28
N MET A 51 10.09 2.67 -3.54
CA MET A 51 9.00 3.39 -4.20
C MET A 51 8.54 4.61 -3.40
N ALA A 52 8.53 4.52 -2.06
CA ALA A 52 8.16 5.60 -1.15
C ALA A 52 9.27 6.63 -0.87
N GLY A 53 10.44 6.53 -1.55
CA GLY A 53 11.54 7.47 -1.38
C GLY A 53 12.31 7.37 -0.05
N VAL A 54 12.12 6.27 0.71
CA VAL A 54 12.92 6.00 1.93
C VAL A 54 14.33 5.56 1.58
N HIS A 55 14.46 4.84 0.47
CA HIS A 55 15.74 4.37 -0.06
C HIS A 55 15.85 4.72 -1.53
N ALA A 56 16.95 5.35 -1.93
CA ALA A 56 17.27 5.45 -3.36
C ALA A 56 17.62 4.05 -3.90
N PRO A 57 17.23 3.67 -5.13
CA PRO A 57 17.70 2.47 -5.79
C PRO A 57 19.23 2.56 -6.00
N THR A 58 19.91 1.40 -6.01
CA THR A 58 21.34 1.34 -6.35
C THR A 58 21.53 1.41 -7.87
N HIS A 59 20.64 0.73 -8.61
CA HIS A 59 20.52 0.76 -10.06
C HIS A 59 19.04 0.70 -10.46
N GLY A 60 18.79 1.00 -11.73
CA GLY A 60 17.44 1.06 -12.27
C GLY A 60 16.86 2.47 -12.28
N GLU A 61 15.67 2.60 -12.82
CA GLU A 61 14.99 3.89 -13.02
C GLU A 61 13.58 3.84 -12.44
N MET A 62 13.16 4.95 -11.83
CA MET A 62 11.76 5.16 -11.45
C MET A 62 11.19 6.31 -12.26
N LYS A 63 9.96 6.12 -12.76
CA LYS A 63 9.19 7.15 -13.46
C LYS A 63 7.87 7.40 -12.76
N VAL A 64 7.45 8.66 -12.78
CA VAL A 64 6.12 9.10 -12.32
C VAL A 64 5.45 9.84 -13.48
N ASN A 65 4.28 9.36 -13.91
CA ASN A 65 3.58 9.87 -15.09
C ASN A 65 4.45 9.91 -16.37
N GLY A 66 5.36 8.95 -16.51
CA GLY A 66 6.28 8.83 -17.65
C GLY A 66 7.56 9.66 -17.55
N GLU A 67 7.71 10.51 -16.54
CA GLU A 67 8.91 11.31 -16.31
C GLU A 67 9.82 10.66 -15.26
N THR A 68 11.13 10.66 -15.49
CA THR A 68 12.11 10.14 -14.52
C THR A 68 12.01 10.89 -13.20
N ALA A 69 11.89 10.15 -12.11
CA ALA A 69 11.74 10.69 -10.76
C ALA A 69 12.86 10.20 -9.84
N HIS A 70 13.46 11.14 -9.12
CA HIS A 70 14.45 10.87 -8.08
C HIS A 70 13.95 11.42 -6.75
N PHE A 71 13.74 10.56 -5.78
CA PHE A 71 13.30 10.96 -4.44
C PHE A 71 14.47 10.96 -3.47
N ALA A 72 14.78 12.11 -2.90
CA ALA A 72 15.80 12.25 -1.86
C ALA A 72 15.25 11.82 -0.48
N ASN A 73 13.94 11.90 -0.31
CA ASN A 73 13.23 11.59 0.94
C ASN A 73 11.75 11.26 0.69
N PRO A 74 11.03 10.72 1.68
CA PRO A 74 9.62 10.36 1.51
C PRO A 74 8.66 11.53 1.20
N ARG A 75 9.04 12.77 1.53
CA ARG A 75 8.21 13.96 1.21
C ARG A 75 8.16 14.20 -0.30
N ASP A 76 9.25 13.90 -1.01
CA ASP A 76 9.30 14.03 -2.47
C ASP A 76 8.30 13.05 -3.12
N ALA A 77 8.27 11.79 -2.66
CA ALA A 77 7.31 10.79 -3.12
C ALA A 77 5.86 11.21 -2.81
N MET A 78 5.60 11.72 -1.59
CA MET A 78 4.29 12.25 -1.23
C MET A 78 3.89 13.44 -2.11
N SER A 79 4.80 14.35 -2.43
CA SER A 79 4.55 15.49 -3.31
C SER A 79 4.26 15.07 -4.74
N ALA A 80 4.84 13.95 -5.19
CA ALA A 80 4.53 13.31 -6.48
C ALA A 80 3.18 12.55 -6.47
N GLY A 81 2.52 12.45 -5.31
CA GLY A 81 1.23 11.76 -5.13
C GLY A 81 1.35 10.30 -4.74
N ILE A 82 2.51 9.83 -4.27
CA ILE A 82 2.70 8.46 -3.76
C ILE A 82 2.53 8.48 -2.25
N ALA A 83 1.47 7.86 -1.74
CA ALA A 83 1.20 7.75 -0.30
C ALA A 83 1.33 6.29 0.15
N THR A 84 1.91 6.08 1.32
CA THR A 84 2.10 4.74 1.89
C THR A 84 1.34 4.62 3.22
N VAL A 85 0.55 3.57 3.33
CA VAL A 85 -0.06 3.10 4.57
C VAL A 85 0.66 1.82 4.97
N TYR A 86 1.48 1.93 6.01
CA TYR A 86 2.27 0.81 6.53
C TYR A 86 1.41 -0.11 7.40
N GLN A 87 1.87 -1.33 7.61
CA GLN A 87 1.26 -2.33 8.49
C GLN A 87 1.05 -1.77 9.91
N ASP A 88 2.07 -1.13 10.46
CA ASP A 88 1.95 -0.35 11.70
C ASP A 88 1.39 1.02 11.36
N LEU A 89 0.12 1.19 11.60
CA LEU A 89 -0.57 2.44 11.29
C LEU A 89 -0.01 3.60 12.11
N ALA A 90 0.38 4.66 11.42
CA ALA A 90 0.83 5.90 12.05
C ALA A 90 -0.38 6.69 12.62
N VAL A 91 -1.12 6.06 13.56
CA VAL A 91 -2.23 6.66 14.27
C VAL A 91 -1.93 6.71 15.78
N ILE A 92 -2.35 7.76 16.44
CA ILE A 92 -2.20 7.93 17.89
C ILE A 92 -3.51 7.49 18.56
N PRO A 93 -3.56 6.34 19.26
CA PRO A 93 -4.81 5.74 19.74
C PRO A 93 -5.65 6.63 20.66
N LEU A 94 -5.01 7.42 21.52
CA LEU A 94 -5.70 8.33 22.46
C LEU A 94 -6.12 9.65 21.83
N MET A 95 -5.70 9.93 20.62
CA MET A 95 -6.06 11.14 19.89
C MET A 95 -7.36 10.91 19.10
N SER A 96 -8.16 11.95 18.93
CA SER A 96 -9.41 11.88 18.17
C SER A 96 -9.19 11.50 16.70
N VAL A 97 -10.23 10.97 16.06
CA VAL A 97 -10.20 10.65 14.62
C VAL A 97 -9.90 11.91 13.81
N SER A 98 -10.56 13.03 14.12
CA SER A 98 -10.33 14.29 13.43
C SER A 98 -8.87 14.75 13.51
N ARG A 99 -8.26 14.71 14.69
CA ARG A 99 -6.85 15.08 14.86
C ARG A 99 -5.88 14.10 14.16
N ASN A 100 -6.16 12.80 14.22
CA ASN A 100 -5.36 11.80 13.47
C ASN A 100 -5.45 12.04 11.95
N PHE A 101 -6.64 12.37 11.45
CA PHE A 101 -6.86 12.64 10.03
C PHE A 101 -6.03 13.83 9.55
N TRP A 102 -5.99 14.91 10.32
CA TRP A 102 -5.31 16.17 9.96
C TRP A 102 -3.85 16.25 10.39
N MET A 103 -3.34 15.32 11.18
CA MET A 103 -2.00 15.39 11.78
C MET A 103 -0.92 15.87 10.81
N GLY A 104 -0.30 17.03 11.13
CA GLY A 104 0.75 17.66 10.32
C GLY A 104 0.24 18.40 9.08
N ARG A 105 -1.09 18.54 8.91
CA ARG A 105 -1.74 19.30 7.83
C ARG A 105 -3.02 19.97 8.33
N GLU A 106 -3.00 20.43 9.59
CA GLU A 106 -4.15 21.04 10.27
C GLU A 106 -4.64 22.26 9.50
N PRO A 107 -5.96 22.39 9.27
CA PRO A 107 -6.51 23.58 8.60
C PRO A 107 -6.35 24.81 9.51
N GLU A 108 -5.87 25.89 8.93
CA GLU A 108 -5.65 27.15 9.64
C GLU A 108 -6.72 28.17 9.27
N ARG A 109 -7.03 29.04 10.24
CA ARG A 109 -7.86 30.23 10.03
C ARG A 109 -7.17 31.47 10.56
N GLY A 110 -7.50 32.63 10.00
CA GLY A 110 -6.89 33.93 10.35
C GLY A 110 -5.72 34.28 9.45
N VAL A 111 -5.09 35.41 9.73
CA VAL A 111 -3.94 35.92 9.00
C VAL A 111 -2.71 35.95 9.90
N TRP A 112 -1.54 35.77 9.30
CA TRP A 112 -0.28 35.80 10.05
C TRP A 112 -0.12 37.21 10.71
N PRO A 113 0.30 37.31 12.00
CA PRO A 113 0.79 36.24 12.87
C PRO A 113 -0.28 35.55 13.75
N PHE A 114 -1.58 35.88 13.59
CA PHE A 114 -2.69 35.36 14.41
C PHE A 114 -3.40 34.15 13.83
N ARG A 115 -2.65 33.27 13.14
CA ARG A 115 -3.20 32.01 12.64
C ARG A 115 -3.47 31.04 13.78
N THR A 116 -4.64 30.41 13.73
CA THR A 116 -5.06 29.37 14.66
C THR A 116 -5.63 28.19 13.90
N ILE A 117 -5.61 26.99 14.49
CA ILE A 117 -6.24 25.81 13.89
C ILE A 117 -7.76 26.01 13.81
N ASP A 118 -8.34 25.69 12.66
CA ASP A 118 -9.78 25.66 12.48
C ASP A 118 -10.36 24.28 12.83
N PHE A 119 -10.58 24.04 14.12
CA PHE A 119 -11.14 22.78 14.60
C PHE A 119 -12.50 22.46 14.00
N LYS A 120 -13.38 23.47 13.79
CA LYS A 120 -14.72 23.25 13.23
C LYS A 120 -14.65 22.74 11.79
N MET A 121 -13.75 23.29 10.98
CA MET A 121 -13.50 22.79 9.64
C MET A 121 -12.89 21.40 9.69
N ALA A 122 -11.88 21.18 10.55
CA ALA A 122 -11.21 19.89 10.70
C ALA A 122 -12.21 18.78 11.03
N ASP A 123 -13.08 19.01 12.01
CA ASP A 123 -14.06 18.02 12.46
C ASP A 123 -15.10 17.73 11.39
N ARG A 124 -15.64 18.75 10.74
CA ARG A 124 -16.62 18.58 9.66
C ARG A 124 -16.07 17.75 8.51
N VAL A 125 -14.86 18.08 8.04
CA VAL A 125 -14.24 17.37 6.92
C VAL A 125 -13.90 15.93 7.32
N ALA A 126 -13.32 15.71 8.50
CA ALA A 126 -12.99 14.37 8.96
C ALA A 126 -14.25 13.49 9.04
N MET A 127 -15.35 13.99 9.61
CA MET A 127 -16.63 13.28 9.67
C MET A 127 -17.16 12.94 8.28
N GLN A 128 -17.10 13.89 7.35
CA GLN A 128 -17.56 13.71 5.97
C GLN A 128 -16.74 12.64 5.25
N GLU A 129 -15.41 12.70 5.32
CA GLU A 129 -14.53 11.74 4.67
C GLU A 129 -14.67 10.32 5.28
N MET A 130 -14.83 10.22 6.60
CA MET A 130 -15.10 8.93 7.24
C MET A 130 -16.44 8.34 6.77
N SER A 131 -17.48 9.16 6.68
CA SER A 131 -18.79 8.73 6.16
C SER A 131 -18.70 8.27 4.70
N HIS A 132 -17.95 8.99 3.84
CA HIS A 132 -17.71 8.59 2.45
C HIS A 132 -16.99 7.23 2.32
N MET A 133 -16.20 6.88 3.31
CA MET A 133 -15.49 5.58 3.39
C MET A 133 -16.28 4.51 4.17
N GLY A 134 -17.54 4.79 4.51
CA GLY A 134 -18.42 3.84 5.20
C GLY A 134 -18.15 3.69 6.70
N ILE A 135 -17.40 4.63 7.32
CA ILE A 135 -17.22 4.68 8.77
C ILE A 135 -18.19 5.68 9.37
N ASN A 136 -19.08 5.19 10.23
CA ASN A 136 -20.01 6.04 10.97
C ASN A 136 -19.41 6.39 12.35
N LEU A 137 -18.76 7.54 12.42
CA LEU A 137 -18.29 8.09 13.70
C LEU A 137 -19.48 8.64 14.50
N ARG A 138 -19.45 8.49 15.81
CA ARG A 138 -20.43 9.10 16.71
C ARG A 138 -20.20 10.60 16.86
N GLU A 139 -18.95 10.99 16.97
CA GLU A 139 -18.49 12.36 17.16
C GLU A 139 -17.07 12.51 16.63
N PRO A 140 -16.62 13.71 16.19
CA PRO A 140 -15.29 13.90 15.64
C PRO A 140 -14.18 13.74 16.68
N GLU A 141 -14.48 13.95 17.96
CA GLU A 141 -13.59 13.76 19.10
C GLU A 141 -13.41 12.30 19.49
N GLN A 142 -14.17 11.36 18.92
CA GLN A 142 -14.02 9.93 19.19
C GLN A 142 -12.55 9.51 19.03
N ALA A 143 -11.98 8.88 20.08
CA ALA A 143 -10.59 8.41 20.04
C ALA A 143 -10.42 7.27 19.03
N VAL A 144 -9.36 7.34 18.19
CA VAL A 144 -9.06 6.32 17.17
C VAL A 144 -8.89 4.92 17.79
N GLY A 145 -8.40 4.84 19.03
CA GLY A 145 -8.25 3.57 19.74
C GLY A 145 -9.56 2.81 19.99
N THR A 146 -10.72 3.49 19.93
CA THR A 146 -12.04 2.87 20.08
C THR A 146 -12.55 2.23 18.78
N LEU A 147 -11.91 2.52 17.67
CA LEU A 147 -12.23 1.95 16.36
C LEU A 147 -11.67 0.52 16.23
N SER A 148 -12.37 -0.31 15.47
CA SER A 148 -11.83 -1.62 15.08
C SER A 148 -10.57 -1.49 14.22
N GLY A 149 -9.78 -2.56 14.09
CA GLY A 149 -8.58 -2.56 13.25
C GLY A 149 -8.85 -2.16 11.81
N GLY A 150 -9.93 -2.66 11.21
CA GLY A 150 -10.33 -2.31 9.84
C GLY A 150 -10.77 -0.85 9.69
N GLU A 151 -11.45 -0.28 10.68
CA GLU A 151 -11.80 1.15 10.68
C GLU A 151 -10.57 2.03 10.80
N ARG A 152 -9.62 1.68 11.67
CA ARG A 152 -8.33 2.40 11.76
C ARG A 152 -7.58 2.38 10.44
N GLN A 153 -7.56 1.24 9.76
CA GLN A 153 -6.99 1.10 8.42
C GLN A 153 -7.68 2.03 7.42
N THR A 154 -9.01 2.07 7.45
CA THR A 154 -9.80 2.95 6.57
C THR A 154 -9.55 4.43 6.87
N VAL A 155 -9.36 4.84 8.14
CA VAL A 155 -8.95 6.22 8.49
C VAL A 155 -7.63 6.58 7.80
N ALA A 156 -6.63 5.71 7.84
CA ALA A 156 -5.33 5.96 7.22
C ALA A 156 -5.44 6.04 5.68
N ILE A 157 -6.25 5.18 5.06
CA ILE A 157 -6.54 5.20 3.62
C ILE A 157 -7.27 6.50 3.24
N ALA A 158 -8.34 6.85 3.96
CA ALA A 158 -9.11 8.07 3.71
C ALA A 158 -8.24 9.32 3.78
N ARG A 159 -7.37 9.40 4.79
CA ARG A 159 -6.39 10.48 4.93
C ARG A 159 -5.48 10.57 3.70
N ALA A 160 -4.89 9.47 3.25
CA ALA A 160 -4.01 9.45 2.09
C ALA A 160 -4.74 9.93 0.82
N VAL A 161 -5.96 9.45 0.59
CA VAL A 161 -6.81 9.82 -0.54
C VAL A 161 -7.18 11.31 -0.49
N TYR A 162 -7.63 11.81 0.65
CA TYR A 162 -8.02 13.21 0.83
C TYR A 162 -6.87 14.17 0.53
N PHE A 163 -5.65 13.81 0.93
CA PHE A 163 -4.46 14.63 0.69
C PHE A 163 -3.82 14.43 -0.68
N GLY A 164 -4.56 13.84 -1.63
CA GLY A 164 -4.22 13.85 -3.06
C GLY A 164 -3.33 12.71 -3.51
N ALA A 165 -3.40 11.54 -2.85
CA ALA A 165 -2.73 10.36 -3.35
C ALA A 165 -3.21 10.00 -4.76
N LYS A 166 -2.28 9.82 -5.69
CA LYS A 166 -2.50 9.26 -7.02
C LYS A 166 -2.17 7.77 -7.05
N VAL A 167 -1.22 7.37 -6.22
CA VAL A 167 -0.87 5.98 -5.94
C VAL A 167 -0.90 5.76 -4.43
N LEU A 168 -1.59 4.71 -4.01
CA LEU A 168 -1.71 4.30 -2.63
C LEU A 168 -1.00 2.96 -2.44
N ILE A 169 0.09 2.96 -1.69
CA ILE A 169 0.80 1.74 -1.28
C ILE A 169 0.20 1.26 0.04
N LEU A 170 -0.25 0.02 0.08
CA LEU A 170 -0.85 -0.63 1.25
C LEU A 170 0.00 -1.83 1.64
N ASP A 171 0.73 -1.71 2.75
CA ASP A 171 1.62 -2.75 3.25
C ASP A 171 0.89 -3.65 4.24
N GLU A 172 0.55 -4.88 3.84
CA GLU A 172 -0.17 -5.89 4.62
C GLU A 172 -1.44 -5.35 5.32
N PRO A 173 -2.33 -4.61 4.62
CA PRO A 173 -3.40 -3.87 5.27
C PRO A 173 -4.49 -4.74 5.88
N THR A 174 -4.47 -6.04 5.60
CA THR A 174 -5.43 -7.03 6.09
C THR A 174 -4.81 -8.02 7.07
N SER A 175 -3.53 -7.85 7.41
CA SER A 175 -2.86 -8.68 8.41
C SER A 175 -3.49 -8.44 9.79
N ALA A 176 -3.63 -9.50 10.58
CA ALA A 176 -4.22 -9.45 11.93
C ALA A 176 -5.68 -8.93 12.02
N LEU A 177 -6.42 -8.88 10.90
CA LEU A 177 -7.83 -8.52 10.86
C LEU A 177 -8.74 -9.75 10.80
N GLY A 178 -9.89 -9.69 11.49
CA GLY A 178 -10.93 -10.69 11.34
C GLY A 178 -11.62 -10.61 9.97
N VAL A 179 -12.34 -11.66 9.58
CA VAL A 179 -12.95 -11.81 8.24
C VAL A 179 -13.80 -10.58 7.83
N ARG A 180 -14.66 -10.10 8.74
CA ARG A 180 -15.54 -8.95 8.48
C ARG A 180 -14.74 -7.65 8.28
N GLN A 181 -13.70 -7.44 9.09
CA GLN A 181 -12.83 -6.26 9.00
C GLN A 181 -12.03 -6.28 7.69
N THR A 182 -11.50 -7.44 7.32
CA THR A 182 -10.83 -7.66 6.04
C THR A 182 -11.74 -7.31 4.86
N ALA A 183 -12.97 -7.81 4.85
CA ALA A 183 -13.94 -7.52 3.80
C ALA A 183 -14.18 -6.00 3.64
N ASN A 184 -14.29 -5.27 4.75
CA ASN A 184 -14.45 -3.81 4.74
C ASN A 184 -13.22 -3.10 4.14
N VAL A 185 -12.00 -3.51 4.51
CA VAL A 185 -10.77 -2.94 3.96
C VAL A 185 -10.66 -3.21 2.46
N LEU A 186 -10.96 -4.44 2.01
CA LEU A 186 -10.94 -4.79 0.59
C LEU A 186 -12.00 -3.99 -0.21
N ALA A 187 -13.18 -3.77 0.36
CA ALA A 187 -14.21 -2.91 -0.24
C ALA A 187 -13.73 -1.44 -0.34
N THR A 188 -13.03 -0.94 0.68
CA THR A 188 -12.42 0.40 0.65
C THR A 188 -11.38 0.52 -0.46
N ILE A 189 -10.54 -0.50 -0.66
CA ILE A 189 -9.57 -0.55 -1.75
C ILE A 189 -10.26 -0.48 -3.12
N ASP A 190 -11.34 -1.24 -3.31
CA ASP A 190 -12.11 -1.21 -4.55
C ASP A 190 -12.77 0.16 -4.81
N GLN A 191 -13.24 0.85 -3.76
CA GLN A 191 -13.75 2.22 -3.87
C GLN A 191 -12.66 3.22 -4.27
N VAL A 192 -11.46 3.10 -3.70
CA VAL A 192 -10.32 3.96 -4.00
C VAL A 192 -9.88 3.81 -5.46
N ARG A 193 -9.73 2.57 -5.95
CA ARG A 193 -9.35 2.35 -7.35
C ARG A 193 -10.39 2.85 -8.34
N LYS A 194 -11.70 2.75 -8.02
CA LYS A 194 -12.79 3.30 -8.85
C LYS A 194 -12.76 4.82 -8.97
N LYS A 195 -12.09 5.51 -8.03
CA LYS A 195 -11.80 6.95 -8.12
C LYS A 195 -10.60 7.27 -9.04
N GLY A 196 -10.01 6.28 -9.70
CA GLY A 196 -8.86 6.43 -10.59
C GLY A 196 -7.50 6.41 -9.88
N ILE A 197 -7.46 6.13 -8.58
CA ILE A 197 -6.22 6.03 -7.81
C ILE A 197 -5.61 4.65 -8.06
N GLY A 198 -4.32 4.60 -8.41
CA GLY A 198 -3.58 3.35 -8.51
C GLY A 198 -3.30 2.79 -7.11
N VAL A 199 -3.45 1.49 -6.94
CA VAL A 199 -3.20 0.82 -5.66
C VAL A 199 -2.11 -0.22 -5.81
N VAL A 200 -1.09 -0.15 -4.95
CA VAL A 200 -0.10 -1.21 -4.73
C VAL A 200 -0.51 -1.96 -3.48
N PHE A 201 -1.08 -3.15 -3.66
CA PHE A 201 -1.57 -3.97 -2.56
C PHE A 201 -0.54 -5.05 -2.23
N ILE A 202 0.14 -4.92 -1.10
CA ILE A 202 1.16 -5.86 -0.68
C ILE A 202 0.55 -6.83 0.32
N THR A 203 0.69 -8.12 0.04
CA THR A 203 0.21 -9.16 0.93
C THR A 203 0.91 -10.50 0.66
N HIS A 204 0.94 -11.37 1.66
CA HIS A 204 1.27 -12.78 1.51
C HIS A 204 0.01 -13.65 1.36
N ASN A 205 -1.20 -13.07 1.46
CA ASN A 205 -2.47 -13.79 1.36
C ASN A 205 -3.03 -13.73 -0.07
N VAL A 206 -2.89 -14.84 -0.79
CA VAL A 206 -3.37 -14.98 -2.17
C VAL A 206 -4.87 -14.71 -2.30
N ARG A 207 -5.70 -15.17 -1.34
CA ARG A 207 -7.15 -14.96 -1.41
C ARG A 207 -7.52 -13.48 -1.33
N HIS A 208 -6.84 -12.71 -0.49
CA HIS A 208 -7.07 -11.27 -0.41
C HIS A 208 -6.61 -10.56 -1.68
N ALA A 209 -5.45 -10.95 -2.24
CA ALA A 209 -4.98 -10.41 -3.51
C ALA A 209 -5.97 -10.69 -4.64
N MET A 210 -6.43 -11.94 -4.78
CA MET A 210 -7.40 -12.35 -5.82
C MET A 210 -8.75 -11.63 -5.70
N ALA A 211 -9.13 -11.19 -4.50
CA ALA A 211 -10.39 -10.47 -4.29
C ALA A 211 -10.38 -9.08 -4.95
N VAL A 212 -9.25 -8.35 -4.93
CA VAL A 212 -9.17 -6.94 -5.37
C VAL A 212 -8.18 -6.69 -6.51
N GLY A 213 -7.20 -7.57 -6.73
CA GLY A 213 -6.11 -7.37 -7.68
C GLY A 213 -6.56 -7.45 -9.14
N ASP A 214 -6.01 -6.61 -9.98
CA ASP A 214 -6.11 -6.66 -11.43
C ASP A 214 -4.86 -7.27 -12.05
N ARG A 215 -3.70 -7.08 -11.40
CA ARG A 215 -2.41 -7.65 -11.77
C ARG A 215 -1.69 -8.14 -10.54
N PHE A 216 -0.87 -9.17 -10.69
CA PHE A 216 -0.17 -9.86 -9.62
C PHE A 216 1.30 -10.02 -10.00
N THR A 217 2.20 -9.51 -9.15
CA THR A 217 3.64 -9.73 -9.27
C THR A 217 4.11 -10.48 -8.04
N VAL A 218 4.83 -11.57 -8.24
CA VAL A 218 5.39 -12.38 -7.16
C VAL A 218 6.88 -12.10 -7.02
N LEU A 219 7.29 -11.71 -5.82
CA LEU A 219 8.69 -11.55 -5.44
C LEU A 219 9.18 -12.77 -4.64
N ASN A 220 10.40 -13.17 -4.89
CA ASN A 220 11.14 -14.12 -4.07
C ASN A 220 12.61 -13.72 -4.04
N ARG A 221 13.18 -13.60 -2.83
CA ARG A 221 14.61 -13.26 -2.61
C ARG A 221 15.09 -12.07 -3.46
N GLY A 222 14.28 -11.03 -3.52
CA GLY A 222 14.59 -9.79 -4.25
C GLY A 222 14.46 -9.87 -5.78
N LYS A 223 13.89 -10.94 -6.33
CA LYS A 223 13.65 -11.12 -7.77
C LYS A 223 12.16 -11.29 -8.06
N THR A 224 11.73 -10.85 -9.24
CA THR A 224 10.40 -11.17 -9.76
C THR A 224 10.39 -12.59 -10.30
N LEU A 225 9.53 -13.44 -9.77
CA LEU A 225 9.28 -14.79 -10.29
C LEU A 225 8.33 -14.79 -11.47
N GLY A 226 7.38 -13.86 -11.47
CA GLY A 226 6.41 -13.70 -12.55
C GLY A 226 5.44 -12.56 -12.29
N THR A 227 4.81 -12.09 -13.36
CA THR A 227 3.72 -11.12 -13.35
C THR A 227 2.59 -11.66 -14.22
N ALA A 228 1.36 -11.63 -13.71
CA ALA A 228 0.18 -12.08 -14.45
C ALA A 228 -1.00 -11.13 -14.22
N ASP A 229 -1.85 -10.99 -15.24
CA ASP A 229 -3.11 -10.25 -15.14
C ASP A 229 -4.22 -11.12 -14.55
N ARG A 230 -5.24 -10.49 -13.99
CA ARG A 230 -6.44 -11.16 -13.50
C ARG A 230 -7.07 -12.02 -14.61
N GLY A 231 -7.43 -13.24 -14.26
CA GLY A 231 -7.99 -14.23 -15.21
C GLY A 231 -6.95 -15.01 -16.01
N LYS A 232 -5.67 -14.65 -15.94
CA LYS A 232 -4.56 -15.42 -16.56
C LYS A 232 -3.81 -16.32 -15.60
N ILE A 233 -4.11 -16.23 -14.29
CA ILE A 233 -3.52 -17.05 -13.26
C ILE A 233 -4.59 -17.44 -12.23
N SER A 234 -4.59 -18.67 -11.77
CA SER A 234 -5.44 -19.15 -10.68
C SER A 234 -4.83 -18.87 -9.31
N ALA A 235 -5.65 -18.99 -8.25
CA ALA A 235 -5.16 -18.82 -6.88
C ALA A 235 -4.10 -19.89 -6.51
N ASP A 236 -4.30 -21.13 -6.97
CA ASP A 236 -3.38 -22.24 -6.70
C ASP A 236 -2.03 -22.03 -7.42
N GLU A 237 -2.06 -21.62 -8.69
CA GLU A 237 -0.84 -21.29 -9.44
C GLU A 237 -0.10 -20.11 -8.79
N LEU A 238 -0.82 -19.08 -8.32
CA LEU A 238 -0.22 -17.94 -7.64
C LEU A 238 0.41 -18.36 -6.31
N GLN A 239 -0.23 -19.25 -5.57
CA GLN A 239 0.28 -19.79 -4.32
C GLN A 239 1.52 -20.68 -4.54
N ASN A 240 1.50 -21.54 -5.57
CA ASN A 240 2.65 -22.34 -5.97
C ASN A 240 3.83 -21.47 -6.40
N LEU A 241 3.57 -20.38 -7.12
CA LEU A 241 4.60 -19.43 -7.52
C LEU A 241 5.23 -18.74 -6.31
N MET A 242 4.42 -18.36 -5.31
CA MET A 242 4.90 -17.77 -4.05
C MET A 242 5.75 -18.76 -3.23
N ALA A 243 5.35 -20.03 -3.19
CA ALA A 243 6.09 -21.09 -2.49
C ALA A 243 7.43 -21.46 -3.17
N GLY A 244 7.79 -20.76 -4.26
CA GLY A 244 9.05 -21.02 -4.96
C GLY A 244 8.99 -22.19 -5.94
N GLY A 245 7.82 -22.65 -6.31
CA GLY A 245 7.48 -23.66 -7.33
C GLY A 245 8.38 -24.92 -7.39
N GLN A 246 9.65 -24.75 -7.63
CA GLN A 246 10.63 -25.82 -7.70
C GLN A 246 11.10 -26.32 -6.32
N GLU A 247 11.17 -25.47 -5.30
CA GLU A 247 11.59 -25.85 -3.94
C GLU A 247 10.53 -26.71 -3.24
N LEU A 248 9.24 -26.44 -3.49
CA LEU A 248 8.15 -27.25 -2.96
C LEU A 248 8.12 -28.64 -3.59
N ALA A 249 8.25 -28.72 -4.92
CA ALA A 249 8.32 -30.00 -5.65
C ALA A 249 9.54 -30.83 -5.24
N GLN A 250 10.67 -30.21 -4.94
CA GLN A 250 11.86 -30.91 -4.40
C GLN A 250 11.66 -31.39 -2.96
N LEU A 251 11.00 -30.57 -2.11
CA LEU A 251 10.65 -30.96 -0.73
C LEU A 251 9.62 -32.10 -0.72
N GLU A 252 8.59 -32.03 -1.53
CA GLU A 252 7.59 -33.10 -1.68
C GLU A 252 8.23 -34.39 -2.20
N SER A 253 9.15 -34.31 -3.18
CA SER A 253 9.89 -35.48 -3.66
C SER A 253 10.85 -36.05 -2.61
N SER A 254 11.42 -35.21 -1.73
CA SER A 254 12.30 -35.65 -0.65
C SER A 254 11.55 -36.21 0.57
N LEU A 255 10.32 -35.71 0.83
CA LEU A 255 9.46 -36.19 1.93
C LEU A 255 8.55 -37.34 1.49
N GLY A 256 8.17 -37.42 0.22
CA GLY A 256 7.38 -38.50 -0.38
C GLY A 256 8.17 -39.77 -0.74
N GLY A 257 9.48 -39.79 -0.50
CA GLY A 257 10.36 -40.95 -0.74
C GLY A 257 10.34 -42.01 0.37
N THR A 258 9.37 -41.96 1.30
CA THR A 258 9.26 -42.95 2.39
C THR A 258 7.80 -43.33 2.62
N VAL A 259 7.22 -44.07 1.68
CA VAL A 259 6.15 -45.06 1.95
C VAL A 259 6.37 -46.26 1.05
#